data_511374f9abda07c833ea988103c9a994
#
_entry.id   511374f9abda07c833ea988103c9a994
#
_cell.length_a   1.000
_cell.length_b   1.000
_cell.length_c   1.000
_cell.angle_alpha   90.00
_cell.angle_beta   90.00
_cell.angle_gamma   90.00
#
_symmetry.space_group_name_H-M   'P 1'
#
loop_
_entity.id
_entity.type
_entity.pdbx_description
1 polymer ?
#
loop_
_entity_poly.entity_id
_entity_poly.type
_entity_poly.pdbx_seq_one_letter_code
_entity_poly.pdbx_strand_id
1 'polypeptide(L)'
;KYRLVGSEMCIRDRSLTALPIIETQAGDVSAYIPTNVISITDGQIFLDSNLFNSGIRPAIDVGISVSRVGGSAQIKSMKKVSGTLKLDQAQYRELEAFAKFGSDLDAATMGVLDKGARNVEILKQNEGSPLPVEEQVAIIYCGSTGIISGIPTNKVKEFENNFLELMRNKHRAELDVLKSGKLTAEVTDVIKKVVAEMSKSYAE
;
A
#
# COMPACT_ATOMS: atom_id res chain seq x y z
N LYS A 1 -29.06 -16.11 -18.59
CA LYS A 1 -27.70 -15.62 -18.99
C LYS A 1 -27.34 -14.46 -18.08
N TYR A 2 -26.61 -14.71 -17.04
CA TYR A 2 -26.05 -13.66 -16.18
C TYR A 2 -24.77 -13.17 -16.86
N ARG A 3 -24.84 -12.00 -17.44
CA ARG A 3 -23.68 -11.32 -17.99
C ARG A 3 -23.10 -10.47 -16.88
N LEU A 4 -22.09 -10.96 -16.20
CA LEU A 4 -21.22 -10.13 -15.39
C LEU A 4 -20.43 -9.23 -16.36
N VAL A 5 -20.89 -8.01 -16.52
CA VAL A 5 -20.19 -7.01 -17.34
C VAL A 5 -19.23 -6.30 -16.37
N GLY A 6 -18.00 -6.78 -16.33
CA GLY A 6 -16.98 -6.25 -15.41
C GLY A 6 -16.49 -4.83 -15.72
N SER A 7 -16.95 -4.21 -16.79
CA SER A 7 -16.46 -2.92 -17.23
C SER A 7 -17.47 -1.78 -17.12
N GLU A 8 -18.72 -2.04 -16.76
CA GLU A 8 -19.69 -0.97 -16.55
C GLU A 8 -19.56 -0.41 -15.14
N MET A 9 -18.53 0.38 -14.94
CA MET A 9 -18.22 0.96 -13.64
C MET A 9 -19.21 2.02 -13.18
N CYS A 10 -19.92 2.64 -14.08
CA CYS A 10 -20.86 3.70 -13.75
C CYS A 10 -22.15 3.59 -14.55
N ILE A 11 -23.21 3.18 -13.88
CA ILE A 11 -24.57 3.36 -14.41
C ILE A 11 -25.19 4.53 -13.67
N ARG A 12 -25.36 5.64 -14.36
CA ARG A 12 -25.79 6.95 -13.82
C ARG A 12 -24.72 7.51 -12.88
N ASP A 13 -24.93 7.52 -11.58
CA ASP A 13 -24.07 8.06 -10.53
C ASP A 13 -23.53 6.97 -9.56
N ARG A 14 -23.60 5.71 -9.96
CA ARG A 14 -23.26 4.55 -9.12
C ARG A 14 -22.28 3.62 -9.79
N SER A 15 -21.55 2.85 -8.97
CA SER A 15 -20.63 1.80 -9.43
C SER A 15 -20.97 0.47 -8.79
N LEU A 16 -20.69 -0.63 -9.49
CA LEU A 16 -20.80 -1.99 -8.99
C LEU A 16 -19.45 -2.68 -9.20
N THR A 17 -18.89 -3.21 -8.11
CA THR A 17 -17.66 -4.01 -8.16
C THR A 17 -17.97 -5.44 -7.73
N ALA A 18 -17.56 -6.41 -8.53
CA ALA A 18 -17.63 -7.83 -8.21
C ALA A 18 -16.22 -8.37 -7.94
N LEU A 19 -16.05 -9.07 -6.83
CA LEU A 19 -14.80 -9.71 -6.42
C LEU A 19 -15.02 -11.23 -6.36
N PRO A 20 -14.85 -11.97 -7.48
CA PRO A 20 -14.90 -13.43 -7.45
C PRO A 20 -13.66 -13.97 -6.73
N ILE A 21 -13.87 -14.91 -5.81
CA ILE A 21 -12.80 -15.58 -5.07
C ILE A 21 -12.58 -16.95 -5.69
N ILE A 22 -11.32 -17.25 -6.00
CA ILE A 22 -10.92 -18.51 -6.59
C ILE A 22 -9.77 -19.09 -5.79
N GLU A 23 -9.90 -20.36 -5.44
CA GLU A 23 -8.83 -21.13 -4.83
C GLU A 23 -7.86 -21.64 -5.89
N THR A 24 -6.56 -21.47 -5.64
CA THR A 24 -5.49 -22.04 -6.44
C THR A 24 -4.87 -23.22 -5.70
N GLN A 25 -4.58 -24.32 -6.40
CA GLN A 25 -3.84 -25.43 -5.81
C GLN A 25 -2.35 -25.11 -5.84
N ALA A 26 -1.72 -25.12 -4.66
CA ALA A 26 -0.28 -24.81 -4.50
C ALA A 26 0.17 -23.45 -5.11
N GLY A 27 -0.73 -22.50 -5.21
CA GLY A 27 -0.42 -21.19 -5.81
C GLY A 27 -0.34 -21.19 -7.35
N ASP A 28 -0.75 -22.28 -8.03
CA ASP A 28 -0.70 -22.37 -9.48
C ASP A 28 -1.78 -21.50 -10.13
N VAL A 29 -1.39 -20.34 -10.62
CA VAL A 29 -2.24 -19.41 -11.38
C VAL A 29 -2.35 -19.77 -12.87
N SER A 30 -1.53 -20.72 -13.36
CA SER A 30 -1.54 -21.16 -14.75
C SER A 30 -2.59 -22.23 -15.04
N ALA A 31 -3.22 -22.77 -14.00
CA ALA A 31 -4.31 -23.72 -14.13
C ALA A 31 -5.50 -23.13 -14.90
N TYR A 32 -6.35 -23.98 -15.45
CA TYR A 32 -7.44 -23.60 -16.35
C TYR A 32 -8.42 -22.58 -15.75
N ILE A 33 -8.88 -22.80 -14.51
CA ILE A 33 -9.85 -21.90 -13.87
C ILE A 33 -9.23 -20.54 -13.56
N PRO A 34 -8.09 -20.43 -12.86
CA PRO A 34 -7.44 -19.14 -12.60
C PRO A 34 -7.16 -18.36 -13.89
N THR A 35 -6.60 -19.01 -14.92
CA THR A 35 -6.29 -18.36 -16.19
C THR A 35 -7.52 -17.77 -16.86
N ASN A 36 -8.63 -18.51 -16.92
CA ASN A 36 -9.87 -18.01 -17.49
C ASN A 36 -10.43 -16.80 -16.72
N VAL A 37 -10.41 -16.86 -15.39
CA VAL A 37 -10.95 -15.76 -14.58
C VAL A 37 -10.08 -14.51 -14.68
N ILE A 38 -8.76 -14.64 -14.68
CA ILE A 38 -7.83 -13.52 -14.90
C ILE A 38 -8.08 -12.88 -16.29
N SER A 39 -8.39 -13.66 -17.29
CA SER A 39 -8.66 -13.15 -18.65
C SER A 39 -10.00 -12.41 -18.77
N ILE A 40 -11.01 -12.80 -17.99
CA ILE A 40 -12.37 -12.24 -18.03
C ILE A 40 -12.49 -10.99 -17.13
N THR A 41 -11.75 -10.94 -16.01
CA THR A 41 -11.79 -9.84 -15.04
C THR A 41 -10.79 -8.73 -15.38
N ASP A 42 -10.93 -7.58 -14.74
CA ASP A 42 -10.04 -6.42 -14.91
C ASP A 42 -8.73 -6.51 -14.12
N GLY A 43 -8.41 -7.68 -13.62
CA GLY A 43 -7.18 -7.92 -12.85
C GLY A 43 -7.38 -8.96 -11.76
N GLN A 44 -6.36 -9.16 -10.97
CA GLN A 44 -6.36 -10.11 -9.85
C GLN A 44 -5.65 -9.54 -8.63
N ILE A 45 -6.12 -9.92 -7.47
CA ILE A 45 -5.43 -9.75 -6.18
C ILE A 45 -4.95 -11.14 -5.78
N PHE A 46 -3.63 -11.34 -5.78
CA PHE A 46 -3.01 -12.62 -5.43
C PHE A 46 -2.67 -12.65 -3.94
N LEU A 47 -3.16 -13.68 -3.24
CA LEU A 47 -2.85 -13.93 -1.83
C LEU A 47 -1.82 -15.06 -1.73
N ASP A 48 -0.70 -14.81 -1.05
CA ASP A 48 0.38 -15.78 -0.87
C ASP A 48 0.39 -16.31 0.57
N SER A 49 0.37 -17.64 0.70
CA SER A 49 0.44 -18.33 1.99
C SER A 49 1.77 -18.09 2.72
N ASN A 50 2.87 -17.90 2.01
CA ASN A 50 4.17 -17.61 2.63
C ASN A 50 4.16 -16.21 3.29
N LEU A 51 3.55 -15.22 2.63
CA LEU A 51 3.37 -13.89 3.21
C LEU A 51 2.47 -13.95 4.44
N PHE A 52 1.38 -14.73 4.39
CA PHE A 52 0.48 -14.91 5.52
C PHE A 52 1.21 -15.53 6.73
N ASN A 53 1.98 -16.58 6.51
CA ASN A 53 2.74 -17.28 7.54
C ASN A 53 3.88 -16.42 8.11
N SER A 54 4.45 -15.51 7.32
CA SER A 54 5.45 -14.53 7.80
C SER A 54 4.85 -13.33 8.55
N GLY A 55 3.52 -13.31 8.74
CA GLY A 55 2.83 -12.26 9.50
C GLY A 55 2.49 -11.01 8.69
N ILE A 56 2.64 -11.04 7.36
CA ILE A 56 2.21 -9.97 6.47
C ILE A 56 0.72 -10.14 6.18
N ARG A 57 -0.12 -9.25 6.72
CA ARG A 57 -1.57 -9.29 6.58
C ARG A 57 -2.11 -7.90 6.24
N PRO A 58 -2.88 -7.76 5.13
CA PRO A 58 -3.27 -8.80 4.18
C PRO A 58 -2.08 -9.37 3.40
N ALA A 59 -2.12 -10.67 3.11
CA ALA A 59 -1.04 -11.42 2.47
C ALA A 59 -1.02 -11.22 0.94
N ILE A 60 -1.09 -9.97 0.50
CA ILE A 60 -1.19 -9.61 -0.92
C ILE A 60 0.21 -9.58 -1.54
N ASP A 61 0.40 -10.38 -2.59
CA ASP A 61 1.57 -10.24 -3.43
C ASP A 61 1.39 -9.10 -4.43
N VAL A 62 2.04 -7.97 -4.17
CA VAL A 62 1.97 -6.76 -4.99
C VAL A 62 2.64 -6.96 -6.36
N GLY A 63 3.62 -7.86 -6.47
CA GLY A 63 4.34 -8.15 -7.71
C GLY A 63 3.43 -8.78 -8.77
N ILE A 64 2.71 -9.83 -8.37
CA ILE A 64 1.84 -10.63 -9.24
C ILE A 64 0.44 -10.00 -9.38
N SER A 65 0.01 -9.23 -8.39
CA SER A 65 -1.30 -8.57 -8.42
C SER A 65 -1.32 -7.47 -9.49
N VAL A 66 -2.39 -7.44 -10.28
CA VAL A 66 -2.58 -6.49 -11.38
C VAL A 66 -3.99 -5.92 -11.34
N SER A 67 -4.13 -4.63 -11.60
CA SER A 67 -5.41 -4.00 -11.86
C SER A 67 -5.31 -3.16 -13.13
N ARG A 68 -6.14 -3.48 -14.14
CA ARG A 68 -6.18 -2.74 -15.42
C ARG A 68 -6.89 -1.39 -15.25
N VAL A 69 -7.78 -1.30 -14.30
CA VAL A 69 -8.66 -0.13 -14.09
C VAL A 69 -8.27 0.67 -12.85
N GLY A 70 -7.61 0.04 -11.87
CA GLY A 70 -7.34 0.62 -10.56
C GLY A 70 -6.69 2.00 -10.59
N GLY A 71 -5.70 2.19 -11.46
CA GLY A 71 -5.05 3.49 -11.62
C GLY A 71 -5.97 4.61 -12.15
N SER A 72 -6.99 4.27 -12.94
CA SER A 72 -7.98 5.23 -13.44
C SER A 72 -9.08 5.52 -12.41
N ALA A 73 -9.37 4.57 -11.53
CA ALA A 73 -10.37 4.71 -10.46
C ALA A 73 -9.84 5.48 -9.24
N GLN A 74 -8.51 5.55 -9.06
CA GLN A 74 -7.91 6.28 -7.96
C GLN A 74 -8.09 7.79 -8.06
N ILE A 75 -8.33 8.44 -6.92
CA ILE A 75 -8.25 9.89 -6.82
C ILE A 75 -6.83 10.38 -7.10
N LYS A 76 -6.69 11.62 -7.59
CA LYS A 76 -5.38 12.14 -8.05
C LYS A 76 -4.31 12.15 -6.96
N SER A 77 -4.67 12.42 -5.71
CA SER A 77 -3.75 12.37 -4.55
C SER A 77 -3.21 10.96 -4.34
N MET A 78 -4.07 9.93 -4.32
CA MET A 78 -3.67 8.53 -4.19
C MET A 78 -2.76 8.11 -5.35
N LYS A 79 -3.14 8.44 -6.59
CA LYS A 79 -2.33 8.11 -7.77
C LYS A 79 -0.90 8.66 -7.72
N LYS A 80 -0.73 9.86 -7.14
CA LYS A 80 0.60 10.46 -6.97
C LYS A 80 1.46 9.71 -5.95
N VAL A 81 0.90 9.29 -4.82
CA VAL A 81 1.68 8.65 -3.75
C VAL A 81 1.88 7.15 -3.97
N SER A 82 0.95 6.47 -4.62
CA SER A 82 1.02 5.03 -4.89
C SER A 82 1.81 4.66 -6.15
N GLY A 83 2.14 5.65 -7.01
CA GLY A 83 2.73 5.41 -8.32
C GLY A 83 4.05 4.64 -8.29
N THR A 84 4.90 4.91 -7.31
CA THR A 84 6.20 4.24 -7.13
C THR A 84 6.14 3.04 -6.18
N LEU A 85 5.07 2.92 -5.40
CA LEU A 85 4.99 1.93 -4.31
C LEU A 85 5.17 0.49 -4.78
N LYS A 86 4.58 0.15 -5.94
CA LYS A 86 4.73 -1.19 -6.52
C LYS A 86 6.18 -1.49 -6.89
N LEU A 87 6.87 -0.53 -7.49
CA LEU A 87 8.27 -0.65 -7.87
C LEU A 87 9.17 -0.74 -6.64
N ASP A 88 8.95 0.15 -5.66
CA ASP A 88 9.68 0.15 -4.39
C ASP A 88 9.55 -1.21 -3.67
N GLN A 89 8.35 -1.80 -3.65
CA GLN A 89 8.11 -3.11 -3.05
C GLN A 89 8.75 -4.26 -3.82
N ALA A 90 8.76 -4.19 -5.16
CA ALA A 90 9.43 -5.19 -5.98
C ALA A 90 10.94 -5.18 -5.75
N GLN A 91 11.55 -3.99 -5.75
CA GLN A 91 12.98 -3.82 -5.44
C GLN A 91 13.33 -4.31 -4.03
N TYR A 92 12.50 -3.95 -3.04
CA TYR A 92 12.70 -4.42 -1.67
C TYR A 92 12.74 -5.95 -1.58
N ARG A 93 11.78 -6.65 -2.21
CA ARG A 93 11.73 -8.12 -2.17
C ARG A 93 12.92 -8.78 -2.83
N GLU A 94 13.36 -8.23 -3.96
CA GLU A 94 14.54 -8.72 -4.67
C GLU A 94 15.78 -8.56 -3.78
N LEU A 95 15.98 -7.38 -3.21
CA LEU A 95 17.12 -7.09 -2.35
C LEU A 95 17.06 -7.83 -1.00
N GLU A 96 15.86 -8.04 -0.43
CA GLU A 96 15.69 -8.84 0.79
C GLU A 96 16.15 -10.29 0.59
N ALA A 97 15.86 -10.87 -0.58
CA ALA A 97 16.33 -12.20 -0.91
C ALA A 97 17.87 -12.25 -0.96
N PHE A 98 18.50 -11.24 -1.58
CA PHE A 98 19.98 -11.14 -1.63
C PHE A 98 20.59 -10.85 -0.25
N ALA A 99 19.97 -9.99 0.55
CA ALA A 99 20.47 -9.63 1.89
C ALA A 99 20.55 -10.84 2.83
N LYS A 100 19.72 -11.85 2.65
CA LYS A 100 19.78 -13.09 3.42
C LYS A 100 21.02 -13.95 3.13
N PHE A 101 21.66 -13.74 1.98
CA PHE A 101 22.81 -14.54 1.51
C PHE A 101 24.14 -13.75 1.49
N GLY A 102 24.12 -12.43 1.60
CA GLY A 102 25.30 -11.56 1.49
C GLY A 102 25.55 -10.74 2.74
N SER A 103 26.85 -10.58 3.09
CA SER A 103 27.24 -9.86 4.30
C SER A 103 27.59 -8.38 4.06
N ASP A 104 27.96 -7.99 2.85
CA ASP A 104 28.42 -6.63 2.54
C ASP A 104 27.45 -5.93 1.57
N LEU A 105 26.51 -5.17 2.15
CA LEU A 105 25.60 -4.32 1.40
C LEU A 105 26.09 -2.88 1.43
N ASP A 106 26.06 -2.22 0.28
CA ASP A 106 26.35 -0.80 0.20
C ASP A 106 25.26 0.05 0.88
N ALA A 107 25.60 1.28 1.27
CA ALA A 107 24.71 2.17 2.00
C ALA A 107 23.42 2.50 1.22
N ALA A 108 23.47 2.55 -0.12
CA ALA A 108 22.32 2.80 -0.97
C ALA A 108 21.33 1.62 -0.92
N THR A 109 21.82 0.39 -1.02
CA THR A 109 21.03 -0.84 -0.90
C THR A 109 20.41 -0.97 0.50
N MET A 110 21.18 -0.66 1.55
CA MET A 110 20.63 -0.61 2.91
C MET A 110 19.47 0.40 3.04
N GLY A 111 19.58 1.58 2.41
CA GLY A 111 18.53 2.57 2.40
C GLY A 111 17.24 2.08 1.72
N VAL A 112 17.35 1.33 0.63
CA VAL A 112 16.19 0.72 -0.05
C VAL A 112 15.55 -0.37 0.81
N LEU A 113 16.35 -1.22 1.46
CA LEU A 113 15.87 -2.26 2.37
C LEU A 113 15.14 -1.65 3.57
N ASP A 114 15.73 -0.64 4.17
CA ASP A 114 15.16 0.09 5.30
C ASP A 114 13.80 0.74 4.95
N LYS A 115 13.73 1.44 3.82
CA LYS A 115 12.50 2.04 3.32
C LYS A 115 11.46 0.96 3.02
N GLY A 116 11.85 -0.11 2.35
CA GLY A 116 10.97 -1.20 1.97
C GLY A 116 10.37 -1.94 3.17
N ALA A 117 11.18 -2.22 4.19
CA ALA A 117 10.73 -2.86 5.42
C ALA A 117 9.64 -2.01 6.14
N ARG A 118 9.85 -0.70 6.24
CA ARG A 118 8.84 0.21 6.82
C ARG A 118 7.58 0.30 5.98
N ASN A 119 7.70 0.30 4.65
CA ASN A 119 6.55 0.25 3.75
C ASN A 119 5.74 -1.04 3.93
N VAL A 120 6.38 -2.19 4.16
CA VAL A 120 5.68 -3.44 4.49
C VAL A 120 4.88 -3.30 5.78
N GLU A 121 5.45 -2.69 6.84
CA GLU A 121 4.74 -2.48 8.10
C GLU A 121 3.55 -1.52 7.94
N ILE A 122 3.69 -0.41 7.20
CA ILE A 122 2.58 0.51 6.90
C ILE A 122 1.45 -0.19 6.15
N LEU A 123 1.77 -1.09 5.23
CA LEU A 123 0.77 -1.79 4.43
C LEU A 123 0.04 -2.91 5.18
N LYS A 124 0.54 -3.33 6.35
CA LYS A 124 -0.19 -4.25 7.21
C LYS A 124 -1.45 -3.60 7.75
N GLN A 125 -2.55 -4.32 7.75
CA GLN A 125 -3.86 -3.84 8.18
C GLN A 125 -4.55 -4.89 9.03
N ASN A 126 -5.17 -4.46 10.13
CA ASN A 126 -5.98 -5.33 10.97
C ASN A 126 -7.29 -5.69 10.25
N GLU A 127 -7.80 -6.86 10.55
CA GLU A 127 -9.11 -7.31 10.04
C GLU A 127 -10.21 -6.35 10.48
N GLY A 128 -11.12 -6.02 9.55
CA GLY A 128 -12.26 -5.16 9.82
C GLY A 128 -11.94 -3.69 10.13
N SER A 129 -10.70 -3.23 9.88
CA SER A 129 -10.26 -1.87 10.20
C SER A 129 -9.87 -1.09 8.93
N PRO A 130 -10.83 -0.78 8.03
CA PRO A 130 -10.55 -0.02 6.82
C PRO A 130 -10.19 1.44 7.15
N LEU A 131 -9.17 1.98 6.48
CA LEU A 131 -8.80 3.38 6.59
C LEU A 131 -9.51 4.21 5.51
N PRO A 132 -9.99 5.43 5.83
CA PRO A 132 -10.45 6.41 4.84
C PRO A 132 -9.34 6.75 3.84
N VAL A 133 -9.73 7.11 2.61
CA VAL A 133 -8.76 7.35 1.51
C VAL A 133 -7.78 8.47 1.81
N GLU A 134 -8.21 9.52 2.48
CA GLU A 134 -7.36 10.65 2.91
C GLU A 134 -6.26 10.22 3.87
N GLU A 135 -6.57 9.31 4.78
CA GLU A 135 -5.63 8.73 5.74
C GLU A 135 -4.64 7.79 5.06
N GLN A 136 -5.15 6.95 4.14
CA GLN A 136 -4.29 6.10 3.31
C GLN A 136 -3.28 6.93 2.52
N VAL A 137 -3.71 8.04 1.90
CA VAL A 137 -2.82 8.94 1.15
C VAL A 137 -1.75 9.53 2.07
N ALA A 138 -2.13 9.99 3.27
CA ALA A 138 -1.19 10.59 4.21
C ALA A 138 -0.12 9.60 4.66
N ILE A 139 -0.49 8.38 5.06
CA ILE A 139 0.47 7.39 5.54
C ILE A 139 1.31 6.77 4.42
N ILE A 140 0.75 6.53 3.24
CA ILE A 140 1.51 6.05 2.08
C ILE A 140 2.51 7.12 1.63
N TYR A 141 2.15 8.41 1.71
CA TYR A 141 3.10 9.50 1.45
C TYR A 141 4.31 9.42 2.38
N CYS A 142 4.10 9.19 3.67
CA CYS A 142 5.19 9.04 4.65
C CYS A 142 6.13 7.88 4.27
N GLY A 143 5.59 6.73 3.88
CA GLY A 143 6.37 5.57 3.45
C GLY A 143 7.09 5.78 2.13
N SER A 144 6.39 6.25 1.09
CA SER A 144 6.95 6.41 -0.25
C SER A 144 8.06 7.46 -0.32
N THR A 145 7.97 8.52 0.50
CA THR A 145 9.01 9.57 0.57
C THR A 145 10.16 9.22 1.54
N GLY A 146 10.01 8.16 2.35
CA GLY A 146 11.05 7.73 3.30
C GLY A 146 11.25 8.66 4.50
N ILE A 147 10.33 9.60 4.77
CA ILE A 147 10.44 10.54 5.91
C ILE A 147 10.35 9.87 7.28
N ILE A 148 9.99 8.59 7.32
CA ILE A 148 9.93 7.76 8.53
C ILE A 148 11.18 6.88 8.72
N SER A 149 12.26 7.14 7.99
CA SER A 149 13.50 6.34 8.06
C SER A 149 14.13 6.27 9.45
N GLY A 150 13.91 7.28 10.30
CA GLY A 150 14.39 7.32 11.68
C GLY A 150 13.57 6.48 12.67
N ILE A 151 12.44 5.89 12.26
CA ILE A 151 11.56 5.14 13.16
C ILE A 151 11.91 3.65 13.10
N PRO A 152 12.16 2.97 14.24
CA PRO A 152 12.37 1.52 14.28
C PRO A 152 11.19 0.76 13.67
N THR A 153 11.48 -0.29 12.90
CA THR A 153 10.46 -1.05 12.15
C THR A 153 9.36 -1.61 13.06
N ASN A 154 9.73 -2.05 14.27
CA ASN A 154 8.78 -2.57 15.26
C ASN A 154 7.86 -1.50 15.87
N LYS A 155 8.20 -0.22 15.75
CA LYS A 155 7.39 0.91 16.24
C LYS A 155 6.58 1.61 15.14
N VAL A 156 6.73 1.20 13.88
CA VAL A 156 6.06 1.84 12.73
C VAL A 156 4.53 1.80 12.88
N LYS A 157 3.98 0.70 13.37
CA LYS A 157 2.51 0.56 13.52
C LYS A 157 1.96 1.43 14.65
N GLU A 158 2.71 1.58 15.74
CA GLU A 158 2.38 2.51 16.82
C GLU A 158 2.44 3.96 16.32
N PHE A 159 3.51 4.30 15.59
CA PHE A 159 3.65 5.60 14.95
C PHE A 159 2.48 5.90 14.01
N GLU A 160 2.08 4.95 13.14
CA GLU A 160 0.95 5.12 12.22
C GLU A 160 -0.34 5.50 12.97
N ASN A 161 -0.67 4.76 14.03
CA ASN A 161 -1.87 5.03 14.82
C ASN A 161 -1.83 6.43 15.44
N ASN A 162 -0.73 6.80 16.07
CA ASN A 162 -0.56 8.11 16.72
C ASN A 162 -0.55 9.26 15.68
N PHE A 163 0.08 9.02 14.53
CA PHE A 163 0.10 9.98 13.42
C PHE A 163 -1.30 10.24 12.87
N LEU A 164 -2.05 9.17 12.57
CA LEU A 164 -3.41 9.30 12.06
C LEU A 164 -4.35 9.96 13.06
N GLU A 165 -4.22 9.64 14.36
CA GLU A 165 -4.98 10.30 15.42
C GLU A 165 -4.67 11.79 15.47
N LEU A 166 -3.40 12.18 15.43
CA LEU A 166 -2.99 13.57 15.42
C LEU A 166 -3.50 14.32 14.19
N MET A 167 -3.42 13.70 13.02
CA MET A 167 -3.96 14.26 11.77
C MET A 167 -5.48 14.47 11.84
N ARG A 168 -6.22 13.52 12.41
CA ARG A 168 -7.68 13.66 12.63
C ARG A 168 -8.03 14.82 13.55
N ASN A 169 -7.27 14.98 14.63
CA ASN A 169 -7.58 15.94 15.70
C ASN A 169 -7.12 17.35 15.38
N LYS A 170 -5.94 17.53 14.76
CA LYS A 170 -5.32 18.84 14.58
C LYS A 170 -5.24 19.31 13.12
N HIS A 171 -5.26 18.38 12.16
CA HIS A 171 -4.99 18.63 10.75
C HIS A 171 -6.11 18.11 9.84
N ARG A 172 -7.35 18.27 10.29
CA ARG A 172 -8.52 17.78 9.53
C ARG A 172 -8.67 18.45 8.18
N ALA A 173 -8.36 19.75 8.11
CA ALA A 173 -8.44 20.51 6.87
C ALA A 173 -7.49 19.97 5.79
N GLU A 174 -6.28 19.57 6.19
CA GLU A 174 -5.30 18.95 5.29
C GLU A 174 -5.76 17.59 4.78
N LEU A 175 -6.39 16.77 5.64
CA LEU A 175 -7.01 15.51 5.24
C LEU A 175 -8.13 15.73 4.22
N ASP A 176 -8.99 16.74 4.43
CA ASP A 176 -10.07 17.06 3.49
C ASP A 176 -9.53 17.52 2.12
N VAL A 177 -8.39 18.21 2.08
CA VAL A 177 -7.69 18.54 0.84
C VAL A 177 -7.21 17.26 0.14
N LEU A 178 -6.61 16.31 0.86
CA LEU A 178 -6.20 15.01 0.30
C LEU A 178 -7.40 14.23 -0.25
N LYS A 179 -8.51 14.22 0.48
CA LYS A 179 -9.77 13.60 0.08
C LYS A 179 -10.31 14.19 -1.23
N SER A 180 -10.16 15.50 -1.43
CA SER A 180 -10.54 16.17 -2.69
C SER A 180 -9.67 15.79 -3.89
N GLY A 181 -8.66 14.93 -3.69
CA GLY A 181 -7.71 14.49 -4.72
C GLY A 181 -6.54 15.45 -4.94
N LYS A 182 -6.36 16.45 -4.11
CA LYS A 182 -5.27 17.41 -4.22
C LYS A 182 -4.13 17.03 -3.26
N LEU A 183 -2.91 17.02 -3.77
CA LEU A 183 -1.68 16.90 -2.98
C LEU A 183 -0.87 18.19 -3.21
N THR A 184 -1.09 19.19 -2.34
CA THR A 184 -0.43 20.49 -2.41
C THR A 184 0.88 20.50 -1.61
N ALA A 185 1.79 21.44 -1.91
CA ALA A 185 3.02 21.60 -1.16
C ALA A 185 2.75 21.91 0.32
N GLU A 186 1.74 22.72 0.59
CA GLU A 186 1.32 23.08 1.97
C GLU A 186 0.97 21.84 2.79
N VAL A 187 0.15 20.94 2.23
CA VAL A 187 -0.25 19.69 2.92
C VAL A 187 0.95 18.77 3.13
N THR A 188 1.83 18.64 2.12
CA THR A 188 3.03 17.81 2.27
C THR A 188 4.00 18.36 3.30
N ASP A 189 4.12 19.69 3.43
CA ASP A 189 4.99 20.31 4.40
C ASP A 189 4.42 20.18 5.84
N VAL A 190 3.10 20.23 6.00
CA VAL A 190 2.45 19.91 7.28
C VAL A 190 2.74 18.47 7.68
N ILE A 191 2.55 17.50 6.77
CA ILE A 191 2.85 16.08 7.02
C ILE A 191 4.31 15.90 7.44
N LYS A 192 5.27 16.51 6.73
CA LYS A 192 6.69 16.43 7.07
C LYS A 192 6.99 17.01 8.46
N LYS A 193 6.40 18.14 8.81
CA LYS A 193 6.57 18.76 10.14
C LYS A 193 6.05 17.85 11.24
N VAL A 194 4.83 17.33 11.08
CA VAL A 194 4.23 16.40 12.03
C VAL A 194 5.09 15.16 12.22
N VAL A 195 5.55 14.54 11.12
CA VAL A 195 6.42 13.37 11.19
C VAL A 195 7.75 13.72 11.87
N ALA A 196 8.37 14.87 11.56
CA ALA A 196 9.64 15.28 12.17
C ALA A 196 9.52 15.57 13.68
N GLU A 197 8.38 16.06 14.14
CA GLU A 197 8.09 16.24 15.56
C GLU A 197 7.91 14.90 16.27
N MET A 198 7.12 14.01 15.68
CA MET A 198 6.82 12.69 16.25
C MET A 198 8.03 11.77 16.24
N SER A 199 8.85 11.78 15.20
CA SER A 199 10.01 10.88 15.08
C SER A 199 11.04 11.08 16.18
N LYS A 200 11.10 12.29 16.82
CA LYS A 200 11.96 12.55 17.96
C LYS A 200 11.62 11.67 19.18
N SER A 201 10.36 11.31 19.36
CA SER A 201 9.92 10.44 20.46
C SER A 201 10.13 8.96 20.20
N TYR A 202 10.50 8.58 18.98
CA TYR A 202 10.76 7.20 18.58
C TYR A 202 12.25 6.90 18.34
N ALA A 203 13.10 7.94 18.36
CA ALA A 203 14.55 7.83 18.09
C ALA A 203 15.38 7.39 19.32
N GLU A 204 14.73 7.09 20.46
CA GLU A 204 15.38 6.57 21.67
C GLU A 204 15.37 5.05 21.74
#